data_8e36aa04b555c4da6c203e3056378f96
#
_entry.id   8e36aa04b555c4da6c203e3056378f96
#
_cell.length_a   1.000
_cell.length_b   1.000
_cell.length_c   1.000
_cell.angle_alpha   90.00
_cell.angle_beta   90.00
_cell.angle_gamma   90.00
#
_symmetry.space_group_name_H-M   'P 1'
#
loop_
_entity.id
_entity.type
_entity.pdbx_description
1 polymer ?
#
loop_
_entity_poly.entity_id
_entity_poly.type
_entity_poly.pdbx_seq_one_letter_code
_entity_poly.pdbx_strand_id
1 'polypeptide(L)'
;AGKTVWYSEAIALPAGDEESLQALMSDVESGAVNTLVMLDCNPAYAAPAALDFAGHLASIPNRIHAGPHADETAQLCQWHLPLSHSLESFGDARAVDGSATLMQPVVAPLYASRSIHQVADMLLGTADPAADSAVRTTWRATFGNDFDARWVRALHDGIVADTQAKPLTLAARAPALPEAVRAADSELNVMFHPDPTIWDGRFANIAWLQELPKPLSKITWDNVIGISPAVAAVHKLSNGDMAEIAVNGRKVSGPVWIVPGQASKTVSLAFGYGRRAGGEEEQR
;
A
#
# COMPACT_ATOMS: atom_id res chain seq x y z
N ALA A 1 -0.61 28.33 16.54
CA ALA A 1 0.13 28.14 15.29
C ALA A 1 1.26 29.18 15.20
N GLY A 2 2.35 28.84 14.53
CA GLY A 2 3.47 29.77 14.30
C GLY A 2 4.62 29.72 15.29
N LYS A 3 4.47 29.02 16.42
CA LYS A 3 5.57 28.77 17.37
C LYS A 3 5.98 27.30 17.44
N THR A 4 4.98 26.43 17.53
CA THR A 4 5.19 24.97 17.71
C THR A 4 4.60 24.15 16.57
N VAL A 5 3.68 24.72 15.81
CA VAL A 5 3.01 24.08 14.66
C VAL A 5 2.91 25.08 13.52
N TRP A 6 3.30 24.66 12.34
CA TRP A 6 3.06 25.37 11.07
C TRP A 6 2.41 24.40 10.08
N TYR A 7 1.79 24.95 9.06
CA TYR A 7 1.11 24.20 8.02
C TYR A 7 1.80 24.48 6.68
N SER A 8 1.92 23.49 5.86
CA SER A 8 2.36 23.57 4.48
C SER A 8 1.26 23.06 3.55
N GLU A 9 1.41 23.29 2.26
CA GLU A 9 0.59 22.56 1.29
C GLU A 9 0.72 21.07 1.52
N ALA A 10 -0.43 20.37 1.44
CA ALA A 10 -0.41 18.92 1.49
C ALA A 10 0.32 18.39 0.27
N ILE A 11 1.25 17.47 0.49
CA ILE A 11 1.78 16.68 -0.61
C ILE A 11 0.61 15.88 -1.16
N ALA A 12 0.33 16.05 -2.44
CA ALA A 12 -0.67 15.25 -3.14
C ALA A 12 -0.17 13.78 -3.18
N LEU A 13 -0.47 13.03 -2.13
CA LEU A 13 -0.48 11.59 -2.24
C LEU A 13 -1.65 11.26 -3.16
N PRO A 14 -1.47 10.37 -4.15
CA PRO A 14 -2.61 9.87 -4.90
C PRO A 14 -3.60 9.31 -3.89
N ALA A 15 -4.70 9.99 -3.68
CA ALA A 15 -5.81 9.45 -2.92
C ALA A 15 -6.24 8.19 -3.67
N GLY A 16 -6.33 7.06 -2.96
CA GLY A 16 -6.95 5.87 -3.52
C GLY A 16 -8.35 6.27 -3.97
N ASP A 17 -8.62 6.15 -5.23
CA ASP A 17 -9.91 6.46 -5.81
C ASP A 17 -10.71 5.16 -5.93
N GLU A 18 -11.52 4.88 -4.90
CA GLU A 18 -12.39 3.71 -4.88
C GLU A 18 -13.40 3.74 -6.04
N GLU A 19 -13.84 4.94 -6.44
CA GLU A 19 -14.75 5.10 -7.58
C GLU A 19 -14.05 4.71 -8.89
N SER A 20 -12.77 4.99 -9.02
CA SER A 20 -11.96 4.58 -10.17
C SER A 20 -11.82 3.05 -10.26
N LEU A 21 -11.64 2.35 -9.14
CA LEU A 21 -11.60 0.88 -9.14
C LEU A 21 -12.96 0.27 -9.47
N GLN A 22 -14.05 0.83 -8.97
CA GLN A 22 -15.41 0.39 -9.30
C GLN A 22 -15.73 0.64 -10.77
N ALA A 23 -15.33 1.80 -11.32
CA ALA A 23 -15.50 2.10 -12.75
C ALA A 23 -14.72 1.11 -13.62
N LEU A 24 -13.45 0.82 -13.26
CA LEU A 24 -12.66 -0.20 -13.94
C LEU A 24 -13.36 -1.57 -13.94
N MET A 25 -13.91 -1.98 -12.80
CA MET A 25 -14.64 -3.27 -12.73
C MET A 25 -15.86 -3.29 -13.60
N SER A 26 -16.61 -2.19 -13.67
CA SER A 26 -17.76 -2.05 -14.59
C SER A 26 -17.34 -2.13 -16.06
N ASP A 27 -16.21 -1.52 -16.43
CA ASP A 27 -15.65 -1.60 -17.78
C ASP A 27 -15.18 -3.03 -18.12
N VAL A 28 -14.62 -3.74 -17.16
CA VAL A 28 -14.24 -5.16 -17.31
C VAL A 28 -15.49 -6.03 -17.54
N GLU A 29 -16.52 -5.86 -16.73
CA GLU A 29 -17.77 -6.60 -16.84
C GLU A 29 -18.49 -6.35 -18.17
N SER A 30 -18.42 -5.12 -18.70
CA SER A 30 -18.97 -4.77 -20.01
C SER A 30 -18.13 -5.27 -21.19
N GLY A 31 -16.93 -5.81 -20.95
CA GLY A 31 -15.99 -6.24 -21.99
C GLY A 31 -15.28 -5.09 -22.71
N ALA A 32 -15.29 -3.88 -22.14
CA ALA A 32 -14.63 -2.72 -22.72
C ALA A 32 -13.09 -2.77 -22.54
N VAL A 33 -12.59 -3.53 -21.56
CA VAL A 33 -11.16 -3.67 -21.28
C VAL A 33 -10.56 -4.83 -22.06
N ASN A 34 -9.69 -4.53 -23.01
CA ASN A 34 -8.97 -5.53 -23.81
C ASN A 34 -7.58 -5.85 -23.22
N THR A 35 -6.93 -4.85 -22.64
CA THR A 35 -5.60 -5.00 -22.06
C THR A 35 -5.56 -4.30 -20.70
N LEU A 36 -5.12 -5.01 -19.67
CA LEU A 36 -4.92 -4.46 -18.33
C LEU A 36 -3.45 -4.61 -17.94
N VAL A 37 -2.83 -3.48 -17.57
CA VAL A 37 -1.47 -3.43 -17.05
C VAL A 37 -1.54 -3.04 -15.58
N MET A 38 -0.98 -3.89 -14.73
CA MET A 38 -0.96 -3.71 -13.27
C MET A 38 0.49 -3.50 -12.82
N LEU A 39 0.78 -2.32 -12.29
CA LEU A 39 2.13 -1.90 -11.93
C LEU A 39 2.28 -1.81 -10.40
N ASP A 40 3.18 -2.60 -9.84
CA ASP A 40 3.54 -2.63 -8.41
C ASP A 40 2.33 -2.74 -7.47
N CYS A 41 1.35 -3.55 -7.84
CA CYS A 41 0.14 -3.76 -7.06
C CYS A 41 -0.36 -5.21 -7.18
N ASN A 42 -1.01 -5.70 -6.12
CA ASN A 42 -1.57 -7.06 -6.07
C ASN A 42 -3.09 -7.01 -5.83
N PRO A 43 -3.89 -6.56 -6.81
CA PRO A 43 -5.33 -6.40 -6.64
C PRO A 43 -6.09 -7.73 -6.48
N ALA A 44 -5.58 -8.85 -6.97
CA ALA A 44 -6.21 -10.16 -6.74
C ALA A 44 -6.25 -10.53 -5.24
N TYR A 45 -5.32 -10.00 -4.46
CA TYR A 45 -5.27 -10.16 -3.01
C TYR A 45 -5.88 -8.94 -2.27
N ALA A 46 -5.53 -7.73 -2.67
CA ALA A 46 -5.78 -6.51 -1.90
C ALA A 46 -7.10 -5.79 -2.23
N ALA A 47 -7.72 -6.07 -3.41
CA ALA A 47 -8.97 -5.42 -3.77
C ALA A 47 -10.12 -5.82 -2.82
N PRO A 48 -11.08 -4.93 -2.58
CA PRO A 48 -12.25 -5.28 -1.81
C PRO A 48 -12.92 -6.54 -2.33
N ALA A 49 -13.13 -7.52 -1.46
CA ALA A 49 -13.68 -8.81 -1.84
C ALA A 49 -15.08 -8.72 -2.49
N ALA A 50 -15.80 -7.59 -2.29
CA ALA A 50 -17.08 -7.33 -2.95
C ALA A 50 -16.96 -7.17 -4.47
N LEU A 51 -15.78 -6.76 -4.96
CA LEU A 51 -15.54 -6.53 -6.39
C LEU A 51 -15.15 -7.80 -7.14
N ASP A 52 -14.86 -8.89 -6.45
CA ASP A 52 -14.41 -10.17 -7.05
C ASP A 52 -13.36 -9.97 -8.17
N PHE A 53 -12.35 -9.13 -7.89
CA PHE A 53 -11.35 -8.73 -8.89
C PHE A 53 -10.69 -9.93 -9.57
N ALA A 54 -10.31 -10.94 -8.78
CA ALA A 54 -9.65 -12.13 -9.29
C ALA A 54 -10.55 -12.94 -10.25
N GLY A 55 -11.86 -13.05 -9.93
CA GLY A 55 -12.83 -13.73 -10.78
C GLY A 55 -13.02 -13.03 -12.14
N HIS A 56 -13.10 -11.70 -12.12
CA HIS A 56 -13.27 -10.91 -13.34
C HIS A 56 -12.00 -10.78 -14.18
N LEU A 57 -10.82 -10.87 -13.56
CA LEU A 57 -9.54 -10.73 -14.25
C LEU A 57 -9.39 -11.75 -15.41
N ALA A 58 -9.94 -12.95 -15.27
CA ALA A 58 -9.89 -13.98 -16.29
C ALA A 58 -10.60 -13.61 -17.60
N SER A 59 -11.57 -12.68 -17.56
CA SER A 59 -12.31 -12.22 -18.75
C SER A 59 -11.53 -11.25 -19.62
N ILE A 60 -10.44 -10.66 -19.10
CA ILE A 60 -9.63 -9.69 -19.83
C ILE A 60 -8.65 -10.45 -20.75
N PRO A 61 -8.65 -10.19 -22.08
CA PRO A 61 -7.80 -10.93 -23.02
C PRO A 61 -6.30 -10.82 -22.74
N ASN A 62 -5.81 -9.60 -22.45
CA ASN A 62 -4.39 -9.36 -22.23
C ASN A 62 -4.17 -8.82 -20.82
N ARG A 63 -3.45 -9.58 -20.00
CA ARG A 63 -3.14 -9.25 -18.60
C ARG A 63 -1.64 -9.24 -18.40
N ILE A 64 -1.13 -8.08 -18.01
CA ILE A 64 0.30 -7.83 -17.79
C ILE A 64 0.46 -7.35 -16.34
N HIS A 65 1.24 -8.07 -15.57
CA HIS A 65 1.63 -7.68 -14.23
C HIS A 65 3.10 -7.29 -14.20
N ALA A 66 3.43 -6.21 -13.53
CA ALA A 66 4.79 -5.83 -13.22
C ALA A 66 4.93 -5.65 -11.70
N GLY A 67 5.77 -6.43 -11.06
CA GLY A 67 5.92 -6.42 -9.61
C GLY A 67 7.22 -7.09 -9.15
N PRO A 68 7.62 -6.87 -7.89
CA PRO A 68 8.83 -7.47 -7.33
C PRO A 68 8.69 -8.99 -7.12
N HIS A 69 7.46 -9.50 -7.02
CA HIS A 69 7.15 -10.91 -6.77
C HIS A 69 6.09 -11.43 -7.74
N ALA A 70 6.16 -12.73 -8.05
CA ALA A 70 5.11 -13.44 -8.78
C ALA A 70 3.96 -13.80 -7.82
N ASP A 71 3.22 -12.78 -7.40
CA ASP A 71 2.14 -12.84 -6.42
C ASP A 71 0.82 -13.39 -7.00
N GLU A 72 -0.28 -13.31 -6.24
CA GLU A 72 -1.60 -13.80 -6.62
C GLU A 72 -2.09 -13.17 -7.94
N THR A 73 -1.82 -11.89 -8.16
CA THR A 73 -2.16 -11.21 -9.41
C THR A 73 -1.30 -11.69 -10.57
N ALA A 74 0.00 -11.83 -10.36
CA ALA A 74 0.92 -12.32 -11.36
C ALA A 74 0.54 -13.73 -11.87
N GLN A 75 0.08 -14.60 -10.97
CA GLN A 75 -0.35 -15.97 -11.31
C GLN A 75 -1.59 -16.01 -12.21
N LEU A 76 -2.38 -14.96 -12.21
CA LEU A 76 -3.56 -14.80 -13.06
C LEU A 76 -3.27 -14.08 -14.38
N CYS A 77 -2.04 -13.65 -14.61
CA CYS A 77 -1.62 -12.90 -15.79
C CYS A 77 -0.85 -13.78 -16.79
N GLN A 78 -0.89 -13.41 -18.08
CA GLN A 78 -0.07 -14.07 -19.10
C GLN A 78 1.39 -13.61 -19.05
N TRP A 79 1.62 -12.36 -18.57
CA TRP A 79 2.94 -11.75 -18.49
C TRP A 79 3.18 -11.23 -17.09
N HIS A 80 4.34 -11.61 -16.56
CA HIS A 80 4.89 -11.02 -15.34
C HIS A 80 6.27 -10.43 -15.66
N LEU A 81 6.41 -9.12 -15.41
CA LEU A 81 7.66 -8.37 -15.57
C LEU A 81 8.24 -8.14 -14.18
N PRO A 82 9.44 -8.67 -13.88
CA PRO A 82 10.06 -8.44 -12.58
C PRO A 82 10.49 -6.97 -12.45
N LEU A 83 9.98 -6.29 -11.41
CA LEU A 83 10.42 -4.94 -11.07
C LEU A 83 11.67 -4.98 -10.20
N SER A 84 12.57 -4.02 -10.45
CA SER A 84 13.75 -3.79 -9.63
C SER A 84 13.36 -3.24 -8.26
N HIS A 85 14.07 -3.70 -7.24
CA HIS A 85 13.95 -3.12 -5.90
C HIS A 85 14.41 -1.65 -5.89
N SER A 86 13.93 -0.85 -4.92
CA SER A 86 14.32 0.56 -4.79
C SER A 86 15.83 0.76 -4.58
N LEU A 87 16.52 -0.21 -4.00
CA LEU A 87 17.99 -0.18 -3.86
C LEU A 87 18.73 -0.48 -5.16
N GLU A 88 18.05 -0.96 -6.19
CA GLU A 88 18.59 -1.34 -7.51
C GLU A 88 18.24 -0.31 -8.59
N SER A 89 17.46 0.72 -8.27
CA SER A 89 16.91 1.64 -9.26
C SER A 89 17.05 3.11 -8.88
N PHE A 90 17.07 3.98 -9.89
CA PHE A 90 16.90 5.40 -9.70
C PHE A 90 15.45 5.74 -9.39
N GLY A 91 15.26 6.73 -8.52
CA GLY A 91 13.97 7.27 -8.19
C GLY A 91 14.09 8.63 -7.53
N ASP A 92 12.96 9.17 -7.15
CA ASP A 92 12.88 10.33 -6.27
C ASP A 92 11.73 10.15 -5.29
N ALA A 93 11.81 10.87 -4.18
CA ALA A 93 10.77 10.88 -3.18
C ALA A 93 10.62 12.30 -2.62
N ARG A 94 9.43 12.59 -2.12
CA ARG A 94 9.15 13.86 -1.47
C ARG A 94 8.72 13.63 -0.03
N ALA A 95 9.46 14.24 0.90
CA ALA A 95 9.15 14.20 2.33
C ALA A 95 7.89 15.03 2.65
N VAL A 96 7.34 14.81 3.85
CA VAL A 96 6.11 15.49 4.31
C VAL A 96 6.24 17.02 4.32
N ASP A 97 7.45 17.54 4.52
CA ASP A 97 7.75 18.97 4.49
C ASP A 97 7.98 19.51 3.07
N GLY A 98 7.80 18.69 2.03
CA GLY A 98 8.00 19.07 0.64
C GLY A 98 9.43 18.86 0.13
N SER A 99 10.41 18.58 0.99
CA SER A 99 11.78 18.32 0.57
C SER A 99 11.85 17.12 -0.36
N ALA A 100 12.46 17.30 -1.54
CA ALA A 100 12.67 16.23 -2.48
C ALA A 100 14.06 15.61 -2.32
N THR A 101 14.11 14.28 -2.47
CA THR A 101 15.34 13.49 -2.40
C THR A 101 15.50 12.71 -3.69
N LEU A 102 16.74 12.50 -4.11
CA LEU A 102 17.07 11.60 -5.22
C LEU A 102 17.57 10.28 -4.65
N MET A 103 16.98 9.20 -5.13
CA MET A 103 17.42 7.84 -4.82
C MET A 103 18.30 7.33 -5.95
N GLN A 104 19.48 6.84 -5.59
CA GLN A 104 20.42 6.23 -6.51
C GLN A 104 20.54 4.75 -6.21
N PRO A 105 20.74 3.87 -7.21
CA PRO A 105 20.96 2.46 -6.95
C PRO A 105 22.26 2.28 -6.15
N VAL A 106 22.18 1.49 -5.09
CA VAL A 106 23.34 1.13 -4.25
C VAL A 106 23.88 -0.26 -4.59
N VAL A 107 23.08 -1.05 -5.31
CA VAL A 107 23.45 -2.38 -5.81
C VAL A 107 22.99 -2.52 -7.27
N ALA A 108 23.67 -3.36 -8.02
CA ALA A 108 23.20 -3.75 -9.36
C ALA A 108 21.93 -4.64 -9.22
N PRO A 109 21.02 -4.59 -10.20
CA PRO A 109 19.88 -5.49 -10.22
C PRO A 109 20.30 -6.96 -10.12
N LEU A 110 19.69 -7.69 -9.19
CA LEU A 110 19.98 -9.10 -8.96
C LEU A 110 19.43 -9.98 -10.09
N TYR A 111 18.34 -9.55 -10.70
CA TYR A 111 17.66 -10.24 -11.79
C TYR A 111 17.58 -9.34 -13.04
N ALA A 112 17.13 -9.89 -14.16
CA ALA A 112 16.86 -9.13 -15.39
C ALA A 112 15.58 -8.27 -15.22
N SER A 113 15.57 -7.42 -14.19
CA SER A 113 14.47 -6.57 -13.81
C SER A 113 14.54 -5.16 -14.42
N ARG A 114 13.47 -4.41 -14.36
CA ARG A 114 13.37 -3.01 -14.75
C ARG A 114 12.74 -2.19 -13.64
N SER A 115 13.09 -0.91 -13.52
CA SER A 115 12.36 -0.03 -12.62
C SER A 115 10.94 0.24 -13.15
N ILE A 116 10.04 0.61 -12.27
CA ILE A 116 8.67 1.00 -12.66
C ILE A 116 8.68 2.16 -13.67
N HIS A 117 9.65 3.08 -13.55
CA HIS A 117 9.84 4.19 -14.48
C HIS A 117 10.26 3.71 -15.88
N GLN A 118 11.18 2.73 -15.94
CA GLN A 118 11.57 2.13 -17.21
C GLN A 118 10.40 1.40 -17.88
N VAL A 119 9.59 0.68 -17.10
CA VAL A 119 8.39 0.02 -17.64
C VAL A 119 7.40 1.07 -18.18
N ALA A 120 7.20 2.18 -17.48
CA ALA A 120 6.36 3.28 -17.95
C ALA A 120 6.92 3.90 -19.26
N ASP A 121 8.21 4.18 -19.34
CA ASP A 121 8.87 4.69 -20.55
C ASP A 121 8.73 3.71 -21.73
N MET A 122 8.80 2.40 -21.48
CA MET A 122 8.60 1.38 -22.51
C MET A 122 7.14 1.39 -23.02
N LEU A 123 6.17 1.54 -22.13
CA LEU A 123 4.76 1.69 -22.51
C LEU A 123 4.52 2.97 -23.33
N LEU A 124 5.33 4.01 -23.13
CA LEU A 124 5.32 5.25 -23.92
C LEU A 124 6.09 5.14 -25.24
N GLY A 125 6.69 3.97 -25.55
CA GLY A 125 7.32 3.69 -26.82
C GLY A 125 8.84 3.79 -26.84
N THR A 126 9.50 3.95 -25.69
CA THR A 126 10.96 3.92 -25.61
C THR A 126 11.43 2.47 -25.48
N ALA A 127 12.14 1.94 -26.47
CA ALA A 127 12.49 0.51 -26.52
C ALA A 127 13.44 0.06 -25.41
N ASP A 128 14.42 0.87 -25.04
CA ASP A 128 15.40 0.57 -23.98
C ASP A 128 15.73 1.86 -23.20
N PRO A 129 14.86 2.25 -22.26
CA PRO A 129 15.05 3.48 -21.49
C PRO A 129 16.23 3.34 -20.52
N ALA A 130 17.07 4.38 -20.43
CA ALA A 130 18.12 4.43 -19.42
C ALA A 130 17.53 4.41 -18.01
N ALA A 131 18.26 3.85 -17.05
CA ALA A 131 17.77 3.63 -15.68
C ALA A 131 17.35 4.93 -14.98
N ASP A 132 17.97 6.06 -15.32
CA ASP A 132 17.72 7.39 -14.73
C ASP A 132 16.89 8.32 -15.64
N SER A 133 16.45 7.87 -16.82
CA SER A 133 15.84 8.71 -17.87
C SER A 133 14.63 9.50 -17.39
N ALA A 134 13.68 8.85 -16.75
CA ALA A 134 12.45 9.48 -16.29
C ALA A 134 12.71 10.53 -15.20
N VAL A 135 13.56 10.18 -14.22
CA VAL A 135 13.94 11.08 -13.12
C VAL A 135 14.69 12.29 -13.66
N ARG A 136 15.67 12.08 -14.54
CA ARG A 136 16.40 13.18 -15.20
C ARG A 136 15.50 14.09 -16.01
N THR A 137 14.55 13.52 -16.73
CA THR A 137 13.61 14.31 -17.55
C THR A 137 12.74 15.20 -16.67
N THR A 138 12.22 14.66 -15.59
CA THR A 138 11.41 15.40 -14.62
C THR A 138 12.20 16.57 -13.99
N TRP A 139 13.41 16.30 -13.52
CA TRP A 139 14.24 17.33 -12.89
C TRP A 139 14.86 18.31 -13.89
N ARG A 140 15.06 17.92 -15.14
CA ARG A 140 15.48 18.84 -16.20
C ARG A 140 14.41 19.91 -16.46
N ALA A 141 13.15 19.52 -16.46
CA ALA A 141 12.06 20.48 -16.59
C ALA A 141 12.01 21.46 -15.38
N THR A 142 12.35 21.00 -14.19
CA THR A 142 12.36 21.81 -12.96
C THR A 142 13.57 22.73 -12.85
N PHE A 143 14.76 22.24 -13.21
CA PHE A 143 16.03 23.00 -13.07
C PHE A 143 16.32 23.93 -14.24
N GLY A 144 15.71 23.68 -15.41
CA GLY A 144 15.92 24.49 -16.61
C GLY A 144 17.37 24.54 -17.04
N ASN A 145 17.90 25.76 -17.29
CA ASN A 145 19.27 25.96 -17.80
C ASN A 145 20.36 25.55 -16.80
N ASP A 146 20.05 25.46 -15.52
CA ASP A 146 21.01 25.09 -14.47
C ASP A 146 21.02 23.60 -14.19
N PHE A 147 20.41 22.79 -15.06
CA PHE A 147 20.19 21.37 -14.83
C PHE A 147 21.46 20.62 -14.42
N ASP A 148 22.53 20.70 -15.23
CA ASP A 148 23.72 19.87 -15.01
C ASP A 148 24.39 20.15 -13.65
N ALA A 149 24.52 21.41 -13.26
CA ALA A 149 25.11 21.78 -11.97
C ALA A 149 24.23 21.35 -10.80
N ARG A 150 22.92 21.60 -10.88
CA ARG A 150 21.95 21.25 -9.83
C ARG A 150 21.75 19.75 -9.72
N TRP A 151 21.78 19.03 -10.85
CA TRP A 151 21.68 17.58 -10.89
C TRP A 151 22.85 16.91 -10.17
N VAL A 152 24.08 17.27 -10.53
CA VAL A 152 25.29 16.74 -9.89
C VAL A 152 25.28 17.02 -8.38
N ARG A 153 24.89 18.23 -7.98
CA ARG A 153 24.81 18.60 -6.59
C ARG A 153 23.72 17.80 -5.84
N ALA A 154 22.54 17.65 -6.42
CA ALA A 154 21.44 16.87 -5.83
C ALA A 154 21.79 15.39 -5.67
N LEU A 155 22.51 14.80 -6.63
CA LEU A 155 23.04 13.45 -6.51
C LEU A 155 24.08 13.32 -5.38
N HIS A 156 24.96 14.32 -5.22
CA HIS A 156 25.95 14.34 -4.15
C HIS A 156 25.32 14.51 -2.77
N ASP A 157 24.39 15.46 -2.64
CA ASP A 157 23.78 15.83 -1.37
C ASP A 157 22.61 14.88 -0.98
N GLY A 158 22.09 14.11 -1.95
CA GLY A 158 20.89 13.26 -1.79
C GLY A 158 19.58 14.03 -1.64
N ILE A 159 19.65 15.35 -1.54
CA ILE A 159 18.51 16.27 -1.34
C ILE A 159 18.54 17.35 -2.43
N VAL A 160 17.38 17.65 -2.97
CA VAL A 160 17.21 18.76 -3.92
C VAL A 160 16.96 20.05 -3.14
N ALA A 161 17.91 20.97 -3.23
CA ALA A 161 17.80 22.27 -2.55
C ALA A 161 16.55 23.06 -3.00
N ASP A 162 16.01 23.84 -2.09
CA ASP A 162 14.88 24.77 -2.31
C ASP A 162 13.55 24.10 -2.70
N THR A 163 13.37 22.83 -2.35
CA THR A 163 12.14 22.08 -2.61
C THR A 163 11.19 22.03 -1.41
N GLN A 164 11.65 22.45 -0.23
CA GLN A 164 10.84 22.47 0.98
C GLN A 164 9.61 23.40 0.80
N ALA A 165 8.45 22.91 1.24
CA ALA A 165 7.21 23.66 1.18
C ALA A 165 7.24 24.89 2.10
N LYS A 166 6.76 26.02 1.60
CA LYS A 166 6.69 27.24 2.40
C LYS A 166 5.54 27.16 3.42
N PRO A 167 5.73 27.71 4.63
CA PRO A 167 4.65 27.78 5.59
C PRO A 167 3.46 28.57 5.08
N LEU A 168 2.25 28.04 5.28
CA LEU A 168 1.00 28.68 4.93
C LEU A 168 0.49 29.55 6.09
N THR A 169 -0.05 30.71 5.76
CA THR A 169 -0.83 31.52 6.71
C THR A 169 -2.30 31.11 6.62
N LEU A 170 -2.77 30.38 7.63
CA LEU A 170 -4.14 29.85 7.67
C LEU A 170 -4.96 30.55 8.75
N ALA A 171 -6.24 30.83 8.42
CA ALA A 171 -7.25 31.22 9.38
C ALA A 171 -8.03 29.99 9.87
N ALA A 172 -8.31 29.93 11.16
CA ALA A 172 -9.14 28.87 11.73
C ALA A 172 -10.56 28.96 11.15
N ARG A 173 -11.07 27.84 10.66
CA ARG A 173 -12.46 27.69 10.21
C ARG A 173 -13.14 26.67 11.11
N ALA A 174 -14.34 26.98 11.58
CA ALA A 174 -15.17 26.01 12.29
C ALA A 174 -15.49 24.83 11.34
N PRO A 175 -15.14 23.59 11.69
CA PRO A 175 -15.47 22.44 10.85
C PRO A 175 -16.99 22.24 10.82
N ALA A 176 -17.53 21.97 9.63
CA ALA A 176 -18.84 21.33 9.54
C ALA A 176 -18.62 19.87 9.96
N LEU A 177 -19.05 19.54 11.17
CA LEU A 177 -19.01 18.16 11.63
C LEU A 177 -20.07 17.35 10.86
N PRO A 178 -19.73 16.22 10.25
CA PRO A 178 -20.72 15.34 9.66
C PRO A 178 -21.64 14.83 10.77
N GLU A 179 -22.89 14.59 10.42
CA GLU A 179 -23.85 13.96 11.35
C GLU A 179 -23.28 12.61 11.80
N ALA A 180 -23.24 12.39 13.11
CA ALA A 180 -22.67 11.15 13.64
C ALA A 180 -23.55 9.96 13.23
N VAL A 181 -23.01 9.10 12.38
CA VAL A 181 -23.62 7.80 12.12
C VAL A 181 -23.49 6.97 13.39
N ARG A 182 -24.61 6.75 14.08
CA ARG A 182 -24.65 5.85 15.25
C ARG A 182 -24.83 4.44 14.73
N ALA A 183 -23.86 3.57 15.01
CA ALA A 183 -24.06 2.14 14.85
C ALA A 183 -25.21 1.67 15.77
N ALA A 184 -25.98 0.69 15.31
CA ALA A 184 -27.04 0.12 16.14
C ALA A 184 -26.46 -0.43 17.45
N ASP A 185 -27.15 -0.20 18.57
CA ASP A 185 -26.65 -0.55 19.92
C ASP A 185 -26.40 -2.05 20.14
N SER A 186 -26.94 -2.90 19.26
CA SER A 186 -26.82 -4.37 19.33
C SER A 186 -25.67 -4.94 18.46
N GLU A 187 -25.01 -4.13 17.62
CA GLU A 187 -24.02 -4.62 16.67
C GLU A 187 -22.59 -4.44 17.17
N LEU A 188 -21.74 -5.41 16.81
CA LEU A 188 -20.31 -5.29 16.98
C LEU A 188 -19.71 -4.53 15.78
N ASN A 189 -18.81 -3.61 16.08
CA ASN A 189 -18.03 -2.94 15.04
C ASN A 189 -16.79 -3.77 14.73
N VAL A 190 -16.57 -4.09 13.46
CA VAL A 190 -15.34 -4.72 13.01
C VAL A 190 -14.41 -3.64 12.47
N MET A 191 -13.21 -3.53 13.03
CA MET A 191 -12.18 -2.59 12.63
C MET A 191 -11.03 -3.34 11.98
N PHE A 192 -10.78 -3.03 10.72
CA PHE A 192 -9.59 -3.51 10.01
C PHE A 192 -8.49 -2.47 10.09
N HIS A 193 -7.25 -2.92 10.27
CA HIS A 193 -6.09 -2.03 10.34
C HIS A 193 -4.85 -2.70 9.72
N PRO A 194 -3.86 -1.91 9.26
CA PRO A 194 -2.60 -2.47 8.83
C PRO A 194 -1.90 -3.20 9.98
N ASP A 195 -1.23 -4.31 9.66
CA ASP A 195 -0.39 -4.99 10.63
C ASP A 195 0.90 -4.16 10.89
N PRO A 196 1.36 -4.03 12.14
CA PRO A 196 2.53 -3.23 12.45
C PRO A 196 3.85 -3.81 11.94
N THR A 197 3.88 -5.05 11.49
CA THR A 197 5.08 -5.72 10.96
C THR A 197 5.03 -5.93 9.46
N ILE A 198 3.96 -6.52 8.94
CA ILE A 198 3.85 -6.87 7.51
C ILE A 198 2.95 -5.92 6.69
N TRP A 199 2.41 -4.88 7.35
CA TRP A 199 1.56 -3.84 6.77
C TRP A 199 0.26 -4.41 6.17
N ASP A 200 0.09 -4.31 4.86
CA ASP A 200 -1.04 -4.83 4.10
C ASP A 200 -0.74 -6.19 3.41
N GLY A 201 0.34 -6.86 3.83
CA GLY A 201 0.83 -8.12 3.28
C GLY A 201 1.94 -7.96 2.24
N ARG A 202 2.30 -6.73 1.83
CA ARG A 202 3.43 -6.54 0.88
C ARG A 202 4.78 -6.95 1.46
N PHE A 203 4.90 -7.00 2.77
CA PHE A 203 6.10 -7.43 3.49
C PHE A 203 5.97 -8.83 4.11
N ALA A 204 4.91 -9.58 3.77
CA ALA A 204 4.65 -10.90 4.35
C ALA A 204 5.78 -11.92 4.05
N ASN A 205 6.49 -11.77 2.93
CA ASN A 205 7.63 -12.63 2.57
C ASN A 205 8.93 -12.30 3.31
N ILE A 206 8.90 -11.42 4.30
CA ILE A 206 10.05 -11.08 5.13
C ILE A 206 9.88 -11.78 6.49
N ALA A 207 10.49 -12.97 6.64
CA ALA A 207 10.42 -13.77 7.84
C ALA A 207 10.79 -13.00 9.11
N TRP A 208 11.83 -12.17 9.06
CA TRP A 208 12.26 -11.35 10.21
C TRP A 208 11.18 -10.37 10.68
N LEU A 209 10.36 -9.82 9.77
CA LEU A 209 9.24 -8.97 10.17
C LEU A 209 8.12 -9.79 10.83
N GLN A 210 7.90 -11.02 10.41
CA GLN A 210 6.93 -11.92 11.04
C GLN A 210 7.40 -12.41 12.41
N GLU A 211 8.70 -12.64 12.58
CA GLU A 211 9.31 -13.00 13.87
C GLU A 211 9.37 -11.83 14.85
N LEU A 212 9.32 -10.59 14.36
CA LEU A 212 9.38 -9.40 15.20
C LEU A 212 8.12 -9.31 16.08
N PRO A 213 8.26 -9.32 17.42
CA PRO A 213 7.11 -9.19 18.31
C PRO A 213 6.36 -7.87 18.08
N LYS A 214 5.07 -7.94 17.87
CA LYS A 214 4.21 -6.76 17.71
C LYS A 214 4.31 -5.84 18.93
N PRO A 215 4.28 -4.51 18.75
CA PRO A 215 4.60 -3.57 19.83
C PRO A 215 3.77 -3.73 21.09
N LEU A 216 2.48 -4.02 20.97
CA LEU A 216 1.56 -4.12 22.09
C LEU A 216 1.30 -5.57 22.53
N SER A 217 0.87 -6.43 21.58
CA SER A 217 0.46 -7.80 21.90
C SER A 217 1.63 -8.75 22.15
N LYS A 218 2.82 -8.43 21.60
CA LYS A 218 4.01 -9.31 21.57
C LYS A 218 3.84 -10.59 20.76
N ILE A 219 2.73 -10.72 20.03
CA ILE A 219 2.46 -11.86 19.16
C ILE A 219 3.39 -11.81 17.94
N THR A 220 3.85 -12.95 17.51
CA THR A 220 4.66 -13.17 16.30
C THR A 220 3.93 -14.15 15.39
N TRP A 221 4.15 -14.05 14.09
CA TRP A 221 3.61 -14.92 13.02
C TRP A 221 2.09 -14.88 12.87
N ASP A 222 1.33 -15.04 13.93
CA ASP A 222 -0.13 -15.17 13.88
C ASP A 222 -0.87 -13.84 13.68
N ASN A 223 -1.98 -13.92 12.93
CA ASN A 223 -3.03 -12.91 12.98
C ASN A 223 -4.08 -13.31 14.02
N VAL A 224 -4.47 -12.35 14.85
CA VAL A 224 -5.43 -12.58 15.92
C VAL A 224 -6.69 -11.74 15.72
N ILE A 225 -7.81 -12.26 16.20
CA ILE A 225 -9.04 -11.52 16.37
C ILE A 225 -8.93 -10.79 17.71
N GLY A 226 -8.62 -9.48 17.66
CA GLY A 226 -8.57 -8.64 18.85
C GLY A 226 -9.97 -8.31 19.36
N ILE A 227 -10.27 -8.65 20.62
CA ILE A 227 -11.56 -8.39 21.23
C ILE A 227 -11.42 -7.61 22.56
N SER A 228 -12.43 -6.82 22.90
CA SER A 228 -12.46 -6.16 24.19
C SER A 228 -12.74 -7.17 25.32
N PRO A 229 -12.33 -6.87 26.58
CA PRO A 229 -12.72 -7.68 27.74
C PRO A 229 -14.23 -7.88 27.88
N ALA A 230 -15.03 -6.88 27.47
CA ALA A 230 -16.49 -6.96 27.50
C ALA A 230 -17.03 -7.99 26.49
N VAL A 231 -16.50 -8.00 25.25
CA VAL A 231 -16.86 -9.01 24.24
C VAL A 231 -16.44 -10.41 24.71
N ALA A 232 -15.21 -10.53 25.25
CA ALA A 232 -14.72 -11.79 25.80
C ALA A 232 -15.63 -12.36 26.87
N ALA A 233 -16.11 -11.53 27.82
CA ALA A 233 -17.01 -11.94 28.89
C ALA A 233 -18.39 -12.39 28.38
N VAL A 234 -18.97 -11.66 27.41
CA VAL A 234 -20.27 -11.99 26.80
C VAL A 234 -20.25 -13.34 26.09
N HIS A 235 -19.18 -13.56 25.30
CA HIS A 235 -19.03 -14.76 24.49
C HIS A 235 -18.26 -15.89 25.20
N LYS A 236 -17.81 -15.66 26.44
CA LYS A 236 -17.02 -16.63 27.26
C LYS A 236 -15.76 -17.10 26.54
N LEU A 237 -15.03 -16.15 25.91
CA LEU A 237 -13.82 -16.40 25.16
C LEU A 237 -12.58 -16.07 25.99
N SER A 238 -11.54 -16.87 25.81
CA SER A 238 -10.21 -16.70 26.38
C SER A 238 -9.17 -16.51 25.29
N ASN A 239 -7.98 -16.01 25.64
CA ASN A 239 -6.87 -15.92 24.69
C ASN A 239 -6.54 -17.29 24.11
N GLY A 240 -6.45 -17.37 22.79
CA GLY A 240 -6.15 -18.60 22.05
C GLY A 240 -7.39 -19.40 21.62
N ASP A 241 -8.58 -19.08 22.10
CA ASP A 241 -9.80 -19.70 21.59
C ASP A 241 -10.03 -19.30 20.13
N MET A 242 -10.53 -20.24 19.32
CA MET A 242 -10.88 -19.97 17.94
C MET A 242 -12.24 -19.30 17.84
N ALA A 243 -12.30 -18.19 17.12
CA ALA A 243 -13.54 -17.49 16.81
C ALA A 243 -13.71 -17.24 15.33
N GLU A 244 -14.93 -17.05 14.89
CA GLU A 244 -15.28 -16.69 13.52
C GLU A 244 -15.95 -15.31 13.50
N ILE A 245 -15.43 -14.41 12.66
CA ILE A 245 -16.09 -13.14 12.33
C ILE A 245 -16.83 -13.31 11.02
N ALA A 246 -18.11 -12.98 11.00
CA ALA A 246 -18.94 -12.98 9.81
C ALA A 246 -19.40 -11.54 9.48
N VAL A 247 -19.09 -11.07 8.27
CA VAL A 247 -19.51 -9.75 7.78
C VAL A 247 -20.02 -9.89 6.35
N ASN A 248 -21.24 -9.46 6.09
CA ASN A 248 -21.87 -9.50 4.76
C ASN A 248 -21.74 -10.87 4.07
N GLY A 249 -21.96 -11.95 4.81
CA GLY A 249 -21.89 -13.32 4.28
C GLY A 249 -20.48 -13.90 4.12
N ARG A 250 -19.44 -13.12 4.36
CA ARG A 250 -18.04 -13.58 4.37
C ARG A 250 -17.58 -13.86 5.78
N LYS A 251 -16.69 -14.85 5.91
CA LYS A 251 -16.25 -15.37 7.20
C LYS A 251 -14.73 -15.42 7.26
N VAL A 252 -14.20 -15.04 8.42
CA VAL A 252 -12.78 -15.19 8.75
C VAL A 252 -12.68 -15.82 10.14
N SER A 253 -11.89 -16.88 10.26
CA SER A 253 -11.62 -17.55 11.52
C SER A 253 -10.18 -17.29 11.97
N GLY A 254 -10.00 -17.11 13.29
CA GLY A 254 -8.68 -16.90 13.86
C GLY A 254 -8.68 -17.04 15.37
N PRO A 255 -7.49 -17.10 16.00
CA PRO A 255 -7.37 -17.13 17.45
C PRO A 255 -7.75 -15.78 18.05
N VAL A 256 -8.40 -15.81 19.19
CA VAL A 256 -8.82 -14.64 19.96
C VAL A 256 -7.66 -14.08 20.77
N TRP A 257 -7.54 -12.76 20.81
CA TRP A 257 -6.69 -12.04 21.73
C TRP A 257 -7.47 -10.94 22.44
N ILE A 258 -7.50 -11.01 23.78
CA ILE A 258 -8.18 -10.01 24.58
C ILE A 258 -7.30 -8.77 24.69
N VAL A 259 -7.80 -7.62 24.21
CA VAL A 259 -7.09 -6.35 24.18
C VAL A 259 -7.67 -5.40 25.22
N PRO A 260 -7.01 -5.23 26.39
CA PRO A 260 -7.42 -4.24 27.38
C PRO A 260 -7.36 -2.82 26.79
N GLY A 261 -8.42 -2.04 27.01
CA GLY A 261 -8.53 -0.68 26.46
C GLY A 261 -9.21 -0.59 25.09
N GLN A 262 -9.47 -1.70 24.41
CA GLN A 262 -10.29 -1.71 23.21
C GLN A 262 -11.75 -1.37 23.55
N ALA A 263 -12.40 -0.62 22.65
CA ALA A 263 -13.82 -0.23 22.83
C ALA A 263 -14.71 -1.47 23.00
N SER A 264 -15.67 -1.39 23.91
CA SER A 264 -16.45 -2.54 24.41
C SER A 264 -17.24 -3.31 23.35
N LYS A 265 -17.56 -2.68 22.23
CA LYS A 265 -18.30 -3.28 21.11
C LYS A 265 -17.45 -3.37 19.83
N THR A 266 -16.13 -3.39 19.96
CA THR A 266 -15.22 -3.44 18.80
C THR A 266 -14.45 -4.75 18.79
N VAL A 267 -14.36 -5.30 17.58
CA VAL A 267 -13.50 -6.42 17.22
C VAL A 267 -12.50 -5.90 16.20
N SER A 268 -11.22 -6.22 16.31
CA SER A 268 -10.18 -5.78 15.40
C SER A 268 -9.49 -6.95 14.72
N LEU A 269 -9.09 -6.72 13.45
CA LEU A 269 -8.37 -7.70 12.66
C LEU A 269 -7.34 -6.97 11.77
N ALA A 270 -6.13 -7.47 11.74
CA ALA A 270 -5.08 -6.89 10.89
C ALA A 270 -5.17 -7.37 9.44
N PHE A 271 -4.81 -6.50 8.50
CA PHE A 271 -4.54 -6.88 7.11
C PHE A 271 -3.20 -7.62 6.98
N GLY A 272 -2.98 -8.25 5.83
CA GLY A 272 -1.68 -8.73 5.42
C GLY A 272 -1.49 -10.24 5.52
N TYR A 273 -2.46 -10.95 6.07
CA TYR A 273 -2.44 -12.40 6.24
C TYR A 273 -3.28 -13.12 5.19
N GLY A 274 -3.11 -14.45 5.12
CA GLY A 274 -3.86 -15.29 4.19
C GLY A 274 -3.34 -15.22 2.75
N ARG A 275 -2.08 -14.82 2.55
CA ARG A 275 -1.39 -14.86 1.26
C ARG A 275 -1.31 -16.28 0.74
N ARG A 276 -1.40 -16.48 -0.57
CA ARG A 276 -1.42 -17.79 -1.24
C ARG A 276 -0.35 -17.94 -2.30
N ALA A 277 0.27 -16.83 -2.72
CA ALA A 277 1.32 -16.79 -3.71
C ALA A 277 2.49 -15.97 -3.19
N GLY A 278 3.72 -16.41 -3.51
CA GLY A 278 4.96 -15.84 -3.00
C GLY A 278 5.86 -16.90 -2.40
N GLY A 279 6.77 -16.51 -1.51
CA GLY A 279 7.65 -17.45 -0.81
C GLY A 279 6.93 -18.32 0.23
N GLU A 280 7.65 -19.29 0.80
CA GLU A 280 7.09 -20.19 1.83
C GLU A 280 6.59 -19.43 3.07
N GLU A 281 7.20 -18.30 3.40
CA GLU A 281 6.85 -17.45 4.54
C GLU A 281 5.53 -16.70 4.34
N GLU A 282 5.11 -16.46 3.10
CA GLU A 282 3.85 -15.75 2.81
C GLU A 282 2.61 -16.64 2.99
N GLN A 283 2.77 -17.96 2.93
CA GLN A 283 1.65 -18.91 2.94
C GLN A 283 1.23 -19.35 4.35
N ARG A 284 1.87 -18.81 5.38
CA ARG A 284 1.59 -19.11 6.79
C ARG A 284 0.53 -18.25 7.43
#